data_8d068cbf2dfda0dab2da3cec1ae1153e
#
_entry.id   8d068cbf2dfda0dab2da3cec1ae1153e
#
_cell.length_a   1.000
_cell.length_b   1.000
_cell.length_c   1.000
_cell.angle_alpha   90.00
_cell.angle_beta   90.00
_cell.angle_gamma   90.00
#
_symmetry.space_group_name_H-M   'P 1'
#
loop_
_entity.id
_entity.type
_entity.pdbx_description
1 polymer ?
#
loop_
_entity_poly.entity_id
_entity_poly.type
_entity_poly.pdbx_seq_one_letter_code
_entity_poly.pdbx_strand_id
1 'polypeptide(L)'
;MFQTALLVLLLLAVLVALGAQFGLFAGPMPRDLGTRDGRLKPPAMTPSSVSSQARLYPDHPQRAYAQIEPLPVTGGGPQTLERLRRIVEGLPGAKLARRDPGYLHVLFVSRWLGRVDDCEFWFDPRAGVIQVRSASRLRRRDLGANRARVEEIRALLAAG
;
A
#
# COMPACT_ATOMS: atom_id res chain seq x y z
N MET A 1 2.54 44.63 -0.19
CA MET A 1 1.53 43.54 -0.17
C MET A 1 1.97 42.32 -1.00
N PHE A 2 2.32 42.44 -2.27
CA PHE A 2 2.72 41.29 -3.12
C PHE A 2 3.98 40.57 -2.61
N GLN A 3 5.03 41.32 -2.24
CA GLN A 3 6.27 40.76 -1.68
C GLN A 3 6.04 40.04 -0.35
N THR A 4 5.21 40.59 0.53
CA THR A 4 4.86 39.96 1.82
C THR A 4 4.12 38.66 1.60
N ALA A 5 3.17 38.63 0.66
CA ALA A 5 2.44 37.37 0.32
C ALA A 5 3.38 36.31 -0.25
N LEU A 6 4.33 36.71 -1.12
CA LEU A 6 5.33 35.78 -1.67
C LEU A 6 6.24 35.19 -0.58
N LEU A 7 6.71 36.02 0.36
CA LEU A 7 7.55 35.56 1.47
C LEU A 7 6.79 34.58 2.39
N VAL A 8 5.51 34.84 2.66
CA VAL A 8 4.67 33.91 3.45
C VAL A 8 4.50 32.59 2.73
N LEU A 9 4.25 32.59 1.42
CA LEU A 9 4.13 31.36 0.63
C LEU A 9 5.43 30.55 0.61
N LEU A 10 6.57 31.21 0.45
CA LEU A 10 7.87 30.55 0.52
C LEU A 10 8.14 29.94 1.90
N LEU A 11 7.84 30.67 2.96
CA LEU A 11 7.98 30.16 4.33
C LEU A 11 7.11 28.94 4.55
N LEU A 12 5.84 28.95 4.12
CA LEU A 12 4.95 27.82 4.22
C LEU A 12 5.47 26.61 3.42
N ALA A 13 5.99 26.83 2.20
CA ALA A 13 6.58 25.76 1.40
C ALA A 13 7.80 25.13 2.10
N VAL A 14 8.67 25.95 2.70
CA VAL A 14 9.81 25.47 3.49
C VAL A 14 9.35 24.67 4.71
N LEU A 15 8.36 25.17 5.46
CA LEU A 15 7.82 24.45 6.61
C LEU A 15 7.21 23.10 6.23
N VAL A 16 6.48 23.03 5.10
CA VAL A 16 5.94 21.77 4.57
C VAL A 16 7.06 20.82 4.17
N ALA A 17 8.09 21.32 3.49
CA ALA A 17 9.25 20.50 3.09
C ALA A 17 10.01 19.95 4.31
N LEU A 18 10.24 20.78 5.32
CA LEU A 18 10.84 20.32 6.60
C LEU A 18 9.95 19.29 7.28
N GLY A 19 8.65 19.55 7.38
CA GLY A 19 7.70 18.59 7.94
C GLY A 19 7.73 17.23 7.22
N ALA A 20 7.84 17.24 5.88
CA ALA A 20 8.00 16.02 5.09
C ALA A 20 9.30 15.28 5.44
N GLN A 21 10.39 16.00 5.62
CA GLN A 21 11.72 15.46 5.93
C GLN A 21 11.75 14.81 7.34
N PHE A 22 11.03 15.39 8.29
CA PHE A 22 10.87 14.83 9.64
C PHE A 22 9.75 13.78 9.76
N GLY A 23 9.15 13.34 8.64
CA GLY A 23 8.15 12.27 8.61
C GLY A 23 6.79 12.64 9.19
N LEU A 24 6.47 13.94 9.35
CA LEU A 24 5.17 14.39 9.88
C LEU A 24 3.97 13.86 9.07
N PHE A 25 4.18 13.55 7.79
CA PHE A 25 3.15 13.03 6.89
C PHE A 25 3.22 11.50 6.69
N ALA A 26 4.11 10.81 7.40
CA ALA A 26 4.24 9.35 7.27
C ALA A 26 3.07 8.60 7.91
N GLY A 27 2.51 9.14 8.97
CA GLY A 27 1.51 8.48 9.81
C GLY A 27 2.08 7.38 10.69
N PRO A 28 1.38 6.99 11.75
CA PRO A 28 1.81 5.93 12.64
C PRO A 28 1.82 4.58 11.92
N MET A 29 2.83 3.75 12.20
CA MET A 29 2.89 2.39 11.68
C MET A 29 1.74 1.56 12.29
N PRO A 30 0.91 0.88 11.47
CA PRO A 30 -0.10 -0.02 11.99
C PRO A 30 0.55 -1.19 12.74
N ARG A 31 -0.02 -1.55 13.90
CA ARG A 31 0.50 -2.64 14.75
C ARG A 31 -0.13 -4.00 14.46
N ASP A 32 -1.16 -4.02 13.63
CA ASP A 32 -2.03 -5.16 13.35
C ASP A 32 -1.94 -5.65 11.90
N LEU A 33 -0.76 -5.46 11.27
CA LEU A 33 -0.46 -5.99 9.95
C LEU A 33 -0.06 -7.47 10.03
N GLY A 34 -0.24 -8.16 8.91
CA GLY A 34 -0.02 -9.60 8.81
C GLY A 34 -1.33 -10.36 8.68
N THR A 35 -1.23 -11.69 8.75
CA THR A 35 -2.38 -12.59 8.62
C THR A 35 -2.87 -13.05 9.98
N ARG A 36 -4.19 -13.07 10.16
CA ARG A 36 -4.88 -13.70 11.30
C ARG A 36 -5.99 -14.58 10.75
N ASP A 37 -6.01 -15.84 11.12
CA ASP A 37 -7.02 -16.81 10.67
C ASP A 37 -7.21 -16.86 9.14
N GLY A 38 -6.09 -16.78 8.39
CA GLY A 38 -6.12 -16.78 6.94
C GLY A 38 -6.66 -15.49 6.31
N ARG A 39 -6.61 -14.38 7.02
CA ARG A 39 -7.08 -13.08 6.54
C ARG A 39 -6.05 -11.98 6.78
N LEU A 40 -5.89 -11.12 5.79
CA LEU A 40 -5.28 -9.82 5.97
C LEU A 40 -6.25 -8.90 6.72
N LYS A 41 -5.72 -7.80 7.26
CA LYS A 41 -6.52 -6.76 7.90
C LYS A 41 -7.70 -6.32 7.02
N PRO A 42 -8.89 -6.01 7.61
CA PRO A 42 -10.02 -5.46 6.88
C PRO A 42 -9.64 -4.20 6.06
N PRO A 43 -10.42 -3.83 5.04
CA PRO A 43 -10.28 -2.54 4.38
C PRO A 43 -10.34 -1.38 5.38
N ALA A 44 -9.80 -0.22 4.99
CA ALA A 44 -9.95 1.00 5.78
C ALA A 44 -11.41 1.46 5.78
N MET A 45 -11.84 2.14 6.85
CA MET A 45 -13.20 2.70 6.97
C MET A 45 -13.47 3.83 5.97
N THR A 46 -12.46 4.31 5.29
CA THR A 46 -12.52 5.36 4.26
C THR A 46 -12.02 4.82 2.92
N PRO A 47 -12.36 5.45 1.76
CA PRO A 47 -11.91 5.01 0.44
C PRO A 47 -10.41 5.30 0.23
N SER A 48 -9.58 4.63 1.00
CA SER A 48 -8.11 4.78 1.04
C SER A 48 -7.36 3.45 1.07
N SER A 49 -8.05 2.35 0.77
CA SER A 49 -7.44 1.03 0.71
C SER A 49 -8.13 0.13 -0.32
N VAL A 50 -7.37 -0.84 -0.84
CA VAL A 50 -7.87 -1.98 -1.60
C VAL A 50 -7.48 -3.28 -0.91
N SER A 51 -8.27 -4.34 -1.10
CA SER A 51 -8.01 -5.68 -0.55
C SER A 51 -8.65 -6.75 -1.43
N SER A 52 -7.91 -7.78 -1.75
CA SER A 52 -8.44 -8.96 -2.45
C SER A 52 -9.41 -9.76 -1.58
N GLN A 53 -9.37 -9.55 -0.27
CA GLN A 53 -10.28 -10.19 0.69
C GLN A 53 -11.43 -9.29 1.14
N ALA A 54 -11.71 -8.17 0.44
CA ALA A 54 -12.81 -7.27 0.82
C ALA A 54 -14.18 -7.95 0.87
N ARG A 55 -14.40 -8.99 0.03
CA ARG A 55 -15.64 -9.79 0.01
C ARG A 55 -15.89 -10.56 1.32
N LEU A 56 -14.84 -10.84 2.12
CA LEU A 56 -14.96 -11.53 3.40
C LEU A 56 -15.58 -10.64 4.51
N TYR A 57 -15.81 -9.36 4.19
CA TYR A 57 -16.38 -8.36 5.10
C TYR A 57 -17.69 -7.79 4.51
N PRO A 58 -18.82 -8.55 4.50
CA PRO A 58 -20.03 -8.19 3.77
C PRO A 58 -20.63 -6.86 4.22
N ASP A 59 -20.55 -6.54 5.51
CA ASP A 59 -21.14 -5.33 6.10
C ASP A 59 -20.15 -4.14 6.11
N HIS A 60 -18.96 -4.29 5.52
CA HIS A 60 -17.97 -3.21 5.54
C HIS A 60 -18.37 -2.08 4.57
N PRO A 61 -18.44 -0.80 5.02
CA PRO A 61 -18.94 0.32 4.21
C PRO A 61 -18.11 0.58 2.96
N GLN A 62 -16.83 0.23 2.97
CA GLN A 62 -15.93 0.40 1.82
C GLN A 62 -15.72 -0.89 1.01
N ARG A 63 -16.51 -1.95 1.22
CA ARG A 63 -16.34 -3.23 0.52
C ARG A 63 -16.27 -3.08 -1.00
N ALA A 64 -17.22 -2.37 -1.59
CA ALA A 64 -17.28 -2.18 -3.05
C ALA A 64 -16.06 -1.40 -3.57
N TYR A 65 -15.68 -0.32 -2.88
CA TYR A 65 -14.50 0.45 -3.25
C TYR A 65 -13.22 -0.36 -3.09
N ALA A 66 -13.08 -1.10 -2.01
CA ALA A 66 -11.85 -1.81 -1.67
C ALA A 66 -11.63 -3.10 -2.49
N GLN A 67 -12.68 -3.65 -3.10
CA GLN A 67 -12.59 -4.91 -3.82
C GLN A 67 -11.57 -4.85 -4.98
N ILE A 68 -10.63 -5.78 -4.96
CA ILE A 68 -9.64 -6.03 -6.02
C ILE A 68 -9.44 -7.54 -6.13
N GLU A 69 -9.00 -8.03 -7.27
CA GLU A 69 -8.69 -9.46 -7.42
C GLU A 69 -7.33 -9.80 -6.77
N PRO A 70 -7.14 -11.04 -6.27
CA PRO A 70 -5.84 -11.51 -5.81
C PRO A 70 -4.85 -11.58 -6.95
N LEU A 71 -3.54 -11.67 -6.66
CA LEU A 71 -2.53 -11.87 -7.67
C LEU A 71 -2.39 -13.37 -7.98
N PRO A 72 -2.23 -13.74 -9.26
CA PRO A 72 -2.08 -15.13 -9.65
C PRO A 72 -0.74 -15.72 -9.17
N VAL A 73 -0.73 -17.01 -8.89
CA VAL A 73 0.49 -17.80 -8.60
C VAL A 73 0.89 -18.54 -9.88
N THR A 74 2.17 -18.43 -10.24
CA THR A 74 2.77 -19.15 -11.36
C THR A 74 4.04 -19.85 -10.89
N GLY A 75 4.17 -21.15 -11.12
CA GLY A 75 5.35 -21.94 -10.75
C GLY A 75 5.47 -22.27 -9.26
N GLY A 76 4.51 -21.86 -8.43
CA GLY A 76 4.51 -22.09 -6.98
C GLY A 76 4.46 -20.80 -6.17
N GLY A 77 3.85 -20.88 -4.96
CA GLY A 77 3.62 -19.71 -4.10
C GLY A 77 4.89 -19.01 -3.64
N PRO A 78 5.87 -19.74 -3.05
CA PRO A 78 7.13 -19.13 -2.59
C PRO A 78 7.93 -18.50 -3.73
N GLN A 79 7.99 -19.13 -4.90
CA GLN A 79 8.69 -18.62 -6.08
C GLN A 79 8.02 -17.35 -6.62
N THR A 80 6.69 -17.36 -6.71
CA THR A 80 5.92 -16.19 -7.14
C THR A 80 6.09 -15.03 -6.15
N LEU A 81 6.08 -15.31 -4.85
CA LEU A 81 6.29 -14.28 -3.83
C LEU A 81 7.71 -13.68 -3.88
N GLU A 82 8.72 -14.49 -4.18
CA GLU A 82 10.09 -14.01 -4.35
C GLU A 82 10.24 -13.17 -5.62
N ARG A 83 9.56 -13.54 -6.71
CA ARG A 83 9.51 -12.73 -7.93
C ARG A 83 8.79 -11.40 -7.66
N LEU A 84 7.66 -11.46 -6.95
CA LEU A 84 6.92 -10.28 -6.51
C LEU A 84 7.78 -9.34 -5.66
N ARG A 85 8.57 -9.86 -4.72
CA ARG A 85 9.52 -9.08 -3.92
C ARG A 85 10.47 -8.27 -4.81
N ARG A 86 11.10 -8.91 -5.79
CA ARG A 86 12.02 -8.24 -6.73
C ARG A 86 11.33 -7.14 -7.53
N ILE A 87 10.10 -7.40 -7.98
CA ILE A 87 9.29 -6.41 -8.71
C ILE A 87 9.03 -5.20 -7.82
N VAL A 88 8.49 -5.41 -6.61
CA VAL A 88 8.10 -4.29 -5.74
C VAL A 88 9.30 -3.48 -5.24
N GLU A 89 10.44 -4.11 -4.99
CA GLU A 89 11.67 -3.40 -4.61
C GLU A 89 12.23 -2.50 -5.73
N GLY A 90 11.91 -2.80 -6.99
CA GLY A 90 12.24 -1.97 -8.14
C GLY A 90 11.32 -0.77 -8.35
N LEU A 91 10.18 -0.70 -7.65
CA LEU A 91 9.20 0.37 -7.83
C LEU A 91 9.60 1.66 -7.07
N PRO A 92 9.28 2.84 -7.63
CA PRO A 92 9.60 4.11 -6.99
C PRO A 92 8.98 4.23 -5.58
N GLY A 93 9.82 4.60 -4.61
CA GLY A 93 9.40 4.82 -3.22
C GLY A 93 9.12 3.55 -2.42
N ALA A 94 9.29 2.37 -3.01
CA ALA A 94 9.12 1.10 -2.33
C ALA A 94 10.25 0.84 -1.32
N LYS A 95 9.89 0.31 -0.15
CA LYS A 95 10.83 -0.15 0.89
C LYS A 95 10.28 -1.43 1.50
N LEU A 96 11.04 -2.52 1.42
CA LEU A 96 10.67 -3.76 2.10
C LEU A 96 10.77 -3.54 3.62
N ALA A 97 9.65 -3.65 4.31
CA ALA A 97 9.56 -3.46 5.76
C ALA A 97 9.62 -4.78 6.53
N ARG A 98 9.01 -5.84 5.97
CA ARG A 98 8.98 -7.17 6.60
C ARG A 98 8.90 -8.27 5.56
N ARG A 99 9.64 -9.35 5.80
CA ARG A 99 9.62 -10.57 5.01
C ARG A 99 9.54 -11.77 5.94
N ASP A 100 8.46 -12.54 5.82
CA ASP A 100 8.28 -13.81 6.51
C ASP A 100 8.00 -14.92 5.48
N PRO A 101 8.08 -16.19 5.86
CA PRO A 101 7.62 -17.28 5.01
C PRO A 101 6.17 -17.05 4.54
N GLY A 102 5.99 -16.88 3.22
CA GLY A 102 4.67 -16.66 2.64
C GLY A 102 4.09 -15.24 2.78
N TYR A 103 4.83 -14.26 3.32
CA TYR A 103 4.33 -12.90 3.54
C TYR A 103 5.37 -11.81 3.26
N LEU A 104 4.92 -10.73 2.63
CA LEU A 104 5.71 -9.50 2.43
C LEU A 104 4.92 -8.28 2.89
N HIS A 105 5.59 -7.36 3.56
CA HIS A 105 5.08 -6.02 3.84
C HIS A 105 6.03 -4.99 3.23
N VAL A 106 5.48 -4.15 2.37
CA VAL A 106 6.21 -3.12 1.61
C VAL A 106 5.61 -1.76 1.93
N LEU A 107 6.45 -0.79 2.23
CA LEU A 107 6.07 0.61 2.34
C LEU A 107 6.22 1.27 0.97
N PHE A 108 5.24 2.06 0.57
CA PHE A 108 5.37 2.97 -0.56
C PHE A 108 5.38 4.41 -0.03
N VAL A 109 6.53 5.06 -0.18
CA VAL A 109 6.77 6.41 0.35
C VAL A 109 6.68 7.42 -0.79
N SER A 110 5.77 8.37 -0.69
CA SER A 110 5.61 9.40 -1.71
C SER A 110 6.80 10.38 -1.71
N ARG A 111 7.28 10.73 -2.92
CA ARG A 111 8.50 11.53 -3.15
C ARG A 111 8.48 12.88 -2.43
N TRP A 112 7.36 13.61 -2.50
CA TRP A 112 7.30 15.03 -2.07
C TRP A 112 6.95 15.20 -0.59
N LEU A 113 5.99 14.41 -0.10
CA LEU A 113 5.44 14.60 1.25
C LEU A 113 5.83 13.50 2.22
N GLY A 114 6.56 12.45 1.78
CA GLY A 114 6.90 11.33 2.65
C GLY A 114 5.68 10.56 3.18
N ARG A 115 4.51 10.67 2.51
CA ARG A 115 3.32 9.90 2.88
C ARG A 115 3.58 8.43 2.67
N VAL A 116 3.09 7.60 3.59
CA VAL A 116 3.32 6.16 3.55
C VAL A 116 2.00 5.42 3.30
N ASP A 117 2.05 4.52 2.33
CA ASP A 117 1.05 3.50 2.11
C ASP A 117 1.66 2.14 2.48
N ASP A 118 0.92 1.32 3.23
CA ASP A 118 1.30 -0.06 3.54
C ASP A 118 0.73 -1.01 2.49
N CYS A 119 1.57 -1.86 1.90
CA CYS A 119 1.16 -2.88 0.96
C CYS A 119 1.58 -4.25 1.50
N GLU A 120 0.61 -5.13 1.68
CA GLU A 120 0.78 -6.47 2.21
C GLU A 120 0.49 -7.49 1.12
N PHE A 121 1.34 -8.51 1.00
CA PHE A 121 1.16 -9.65 0.11
C PHE A 121 1.30 -10.93 0.93
N TRP A 122 0.32 -11.80 0.81
CA TRP A 122 0.32 -13.07 1.51
C TRP A 122 -0.05 -14.22 0.56
N PHE A 123 0.82 -15.22 0.49
CA PHE A 123 0.51 -16.46 -0.21
C PHE A 123 -0.52 -17.26 0.58
N ASP A 124 -1.70 -17.40 0.01
CA ASP A 124 -2.78 -18.24 0.53
C ASP A 124 -2.67 -19.64 -0.10
N PRO A 125 -2.13 -20.62 0.63
CA PRO A 125 -1.93 -21.97 0.08
C PRO A 125 -3.24 -22.72 -0.17
N ARG A 126 -4.34 -22.31 0.49
CA ARG A 126 -5.66 -22.94 0.31
C ARG A 126 -6.32 -22.46 -0.98
N ALA A 127 -6.20 -21.18 -1.28
CA ALA A 127 -6.76 -20.60 -2.49
C ALA A 127 -5.80 -20.66 -3.70
N GLY A 128 -4.51 -20.95 -3.48
CA GLY A 128 -3.49 -20.98 -4.53
C GLY A 128 -3.22 -19.63 -5.16
N VAL A 129 -3.35 -18.54 -4.40
CA VAL A 129 -3.19 -17.15 -4.87
C VAL A 129 -2.35 -16.33 -3.90
N ILE A 130 -1.89 -15.15 -4.33
CA ILE A 130 -1.35 -14.16 -3.41
C ILE A 130 -2.44 -13.14 -3.10
N GLN A 131 -2.90 -13.15 -1.85
CA GLN A 131 -3.79 -12.13 -1.33
C GLN A 131 -3.02 -10.82 -1.19
N VAL A 132 -3.69 -9.71 -1.48
CA VAL A 132 -3.08 -8.38 -1.45
C VAL A 132 -3.96 -7.38 -0.72
N ARG A 133 -3.34 -6.52 0.07
CA ARG A 133 -3.95 -5.34 0.66
C ARG A 133 -3.01 -4.16 0.51
N SER A 134 -3.52 -3.02 0.03
CA SER A 134 -2.77 -1.76 -0.01
C SER A 134 -3.60 -0.65 0.61
N ALA A 135 -3.03 0.12 1.55
CA ALA A 135 -3.76 1.11 2.33
C ALA A 135 -2.90 2.31 2.71
N SER A 136 -3.46 3.50 2.61
CA SER A 136 -2.83 4.74 3.05
C SER A 136 -2.96 4.92 4.56
N ARG A 137 -1.89 5.34 5.24
CA ARG A 137 -1.90 5.57 6.71
C ARG A 137 -2.71 6.79 7.12
N LEU A 138 -2.57 7.91 6.40
CA LEU A 138 -3.16 9.19 6.79
C LEU A 138 -4.28 9.70 5.88
N ARG A 139 -4.40 9.19 4.65
CA ARG A 139 -5.37 9.73 3.70
C ARG A 139 -6.77 9.23 3.96
N ARG A 140 -7.73 10.14 3.96
CA ARG A 140 -9.16 9.78 3.96
C ARG A 140 -9.63 9.29 2.58
N ARG A 141 -8.94 9.72 1.51
CA ARG A 141 -9.16 9.27 0.12
C ARG A 141 -7.81 9.13 -0.56
N ASP A 142 -7.58 8.04 -1.27
CA ASP A 142 -6.33 7.80 -2.01
C ASP A 142 -6.43 8.12 -3.50
N LEU A 143 -7.63 8.52 -3.96
CA LEU A 143 -7.93 8.82 -5.37
C LEU A 143 -7.56 7.67 -6.32
N GLY A 144 -7.66 6.42 -5.84
CA GLY A 144 -7.35 5.22 -6.60
C GLY A 144 -5.86 4.84 -6.64
N ALA A 145 -4.98 5.55 -5.94
CA ALA A 145 -3.54 5.30 -5.98
C ALA A 145 -3.17 3.88 -5.53
N ASN A 146 -3.81 3.36 -4.47
CA ASN A 146 -3.58 1.99 -4.02
C ASN A 146 -4.02 0.95 -5.06
N ARG A 147 -5.15 1.18 -5.74
CA ARG A 147 -5.61 0.30 -6.82
C ARG A 147 -4.65 0.32 -8.00
N ALA A 148 -4.29 1.51 -8.49
CA ALA A 148 -3.37 1.67 -9.62
C ALA A 148 -2.04 0.95 -9.36
N ARG A 149 -1.49 1.08 -8.15
CA ARG A 149 -0.27 0.37 -7.73
C ARG A 149 -0.42 -1.14 -7.80
N VAL A 150 -1.51 -1.71 -7.28
CA VAL A 150 -1.70 -3.17 -7.29
C VAL A 150 -1.89 -3.68 -8.71
N GLU A 151 -2.58 -2.93 -9.58
CA GLU A 151 -2.73 -3.32 -11.00
C GLU A 151 -1.42 -3.20 -11.78
N GLU A 152 -0.58 -2.20 -11.50
CA GLU A 152 0.78 -2.11 -12.04
C GLU A 152 1.62 -3.33 -11.64
N ILE A 153 1.61 -3.69 -10.36
CA ILE A 153 2.30 -4.87 -9.84
C ILE A 153 1.78 -6.15 -10.51
N ARG A 154 0.46 -6.26 -10.68
CA ARG A 154 -0.18 -7.38 -11.39
C ARG A 154 0.33 -7.52 -12.81
N ALA A 155 0.38 -6.41 -13.55
CA ALA A 155 0.86 -6.38 -14.93
C ALA A 155 2.34 -6.79 -15.01
N LEU A 156 3.19 -6.27 -14.13
CA LEU A 156 4.60 -6.66 -14.07
C LEU A 156 4.81 -8.13 -13.70
N LEU A 157 3.97 -8.64 -12.78
CA LEU A 157 4.02 -10.05 -12.40
C LEU A 157 3.59 -10.99 -13.54
N ALA A 158 2.68 -10.55 -14.41
CA ALA A 158 2.23 -11.30 -15.57
C ALA A 158 3.21 -11.27 -16.76
N ALA A 159 4.02 -10.22 -16.86
CA ALA A 159 4.99 -10.02 -17.95
C ALA A 159 6.30 -10.80 -17.80
N GLY A 160 6.64 -11.27 -16.63
CA GLY A 160 7.87 -12.01 -16.32
C GLY A 160 7.60 -13.39 -15.75
#